data_f1c323c374dc621af55d5206272450e6
#
_entry.id   f1c323c374dc621af55d5206272450e6
#
_cell.length_a   1.000
_cell.length_b   1.000
_cell.length_c   1.000
_cell.angle_alpha   90.00
_cell.angle_beta   90.00
_cell.angle_gamma   90.00
#
_symmetry.space_group_name_H-M   'P 1'
#
loop_
_entity.id
_entity.type
_entity.pdbx_description
1 polymer ?
#
loop_
_entity_poly.entity_id
_entity_poly.type
_entity_poly.pdbx_seq_one_letter_code
_entity_poly.pdbx_strand_id
1 'polypeptide(L)'
;MQWVTRERPKIDRIACPWLIRRFIESDAVIRYVAPDQVLFVAQQDGAIPFDIPGVELTHRGPLCSFDAFLDKYDLDDPALLALAKIVRAADTDTLQDS
;
A
#
# COMPACT_ATOMS: atom_id res chain seq x y z
N MET A 1 5.15 9.42 -11.37
CA MET A 1 4.67 9.90 -10.07
C MET A 1 5.38 9.18 -8.94
N GLN A 2 5.57 9.84 -7.83
CA GLN A 2 6.25 9.26 -6.68
C GLN A 2 5.23 8.77 -5.66
N TRP A 3 5.57 7.65 -5.03
CA TRP A 3 4.80 7.04 -3.96
C TRP A 3 5.75 6.81 -2.78
N VAL A 4 5.27 6.94 -1.56
CA VAL A 4 6.14 6.81 -0.39
C VAL A 4 5.46 5.99 0.71
N THR A 5 6.24 5.10 1.34
CA THR A 5 5.75 4.28 2.43
C THR A 5 6.88 4.02 3.42
N ARG A 6 6.56 3.31 4.48
CA ARG A 6 7.53 2.97 5.52
C ARG A 6 8.56 1.96 5.00
N GLU A 7 9.79 2.13 5.40
CA GLU A 7 10.81 1.11 5.20
C GLU A 7 10.46 -0.16 5.99
N ARG A 8 11.17 -1.25 5.80
CA ARG A 8 10.86 -2.58 6.31
C ARG A 8 9.65 -3.15 5.61
N PRO A 9 9.86 -3.73 4.43
CA PRO A 9 8.75 -4.30 3.66
C PRO A 9 8.04 -5.41 4.43
N LYS A 10 6.74 -5.25 4.60
CA LYS A 10 5.82 -6.30 4.99
C LYS A 10 4.97 -6.61 3.77
N ILE A 11 4.03 -7.55 3.91
CA ILE A 11 3.30 -8.06 2.74
C ILE A 11 2.64 -6.94 1.92
N ASP A 12 1.97 -5.98 2.57
CA ASP A 12 1.33 -4.86 1.88
C ASP A 12 2.33 -3.95 1.18
N ARG A 13 3.50 -3.75 1.79
CA ARG A 13 4.53 -2.89 1.21
C ARG A 13 5.33 -3.57 0.11
N ILE A 14 5.01 -4.82 -0.18
CA ILE A 14 5.50 -5.57 -1.33
C ILE A 14 4.40 -5.67 -2.39
N ALA A 15 3.21 -6.06 -1.96
CA ALA A 15 2.08 -6.26 -2.86
C ALA A 15 1.56 -4.95 -3.45
N CYS A 16 1.49 -3.87 -2.68
CA CYS A 16 1.00 -2.59 -3.17
C CYS A 16 1.89 -1.98 -4.25
N PRO A 17 3.23 -1.93 -4.11
CA PRO A 17 4.09 -1.48 -5.21
C PRO A 17 3.93 -2.30 -6.48
N TRP A 18 3.75 -3.61 -6.36
CA TRP A 18 3.48 -4.46 -7.53
C TRP A 18 2.17 -4.05 -8.19
N LEU A 19 1.11 -3.86 -7.38
CA LEU A 19 -0.19 -3.45 -7.89
C LEU A 19 -0.13 -2.09 -8.59
N ILE A 20 0.57 -1.14 -7.98
CA ILE A 20 0.72 0.20 -8.54
C ILE A 20 1.37 0.12 -9.93
N ARG A 21 2.49 -0.56 -10.05
CA ARG A 21 3.23 -0.63 -11.30
C ARG A 21 2.51 -1.45 -12.36
N ARG A 22 1.74 -2.42 -11.95
CA ARG A 22 1.05 -3.32 -12.88
C ARG A 22 -0.26 -2.74 -13.41
N PHE A 23 -1.02 -2.05 -12.57
CA PHE A 23 -2.40 -1.68 -12.89
C PHE A 23 -2.69 -0.17 -12.81
N ILE A 24 -1.84 0.61 -12.15
CA ILE A 24 -2.10 2.03 -11.93
C ILE A 24 -1.11 2.90 -12.70
N GLU A 25 0.19 2.67 -12.51
CA GLU A 25 1.23 3.50 -13.12
C GLU A 25 2.49 2.69 -13.31
N SER A 26 2.80 2.33 -14.56
CA SER A 26 3.90 1.40 -14.86
C SER A 26 5.27 1.96 -14.51
N ASP A 27 5.45 3.28 -14.54
CA ASP A 27 6.72 3.94 -14.23
C ASP A 27 6.71 4.62 -12.85
N ALA A 28 5.87 4.12 -11.94
CA ALA A 28 5.83 4.63 -10.58
C ALA A 28 7.17 4.49 -9.87
N VAL A 29 7.55 5.52 -9.13
CA VAL A 29 8.73 5.50 -8.27
C VAL A 29 8.26 5.27 -6.83
N ILE A 30 8.73 4.20 -6.22
CA ILE A 30 8.35 3.84 -4.87
C ILE A 30 9.50 4.18 -3.92
N ARG A 31 9.23 4.99 -2.91
CA ARG A 31 10.23 5.41 -1.94
C ARG A 31 9.92 4.79 -0.58
N TYR A 32 10.95 4.25 0.05
CA TYR A 32 10.85 3.65 1.38
C TYR A 32 11.65 4.51 2.35
N VAL A 33 10.97 5.07 3.33
CA VAL A 33 11.61 5.98 4.29
C VAL A 33 11.21 5.59 5.73
N ALA A 34 11.86 6.18 6.71
CA ALA A 34 11.51 5.95 8.11
C ALA A 34 10.05 6.32 8.35
N PRO A 35 9.34 5.61 9.24
CA PRO A 35 7.89 5.86 9.44
C PRO A 35 7.56 7.31 9.74
N ASP A 36 8.39 8.01 10.51
CA ASP A 36 8.16 9.41 10.87
C ASP A 36 8.51 10.38 9.75
N GLN A 37 9.02 9.91 8.62
CA GLN A 37 9.37 10.75 7.48
C GLN A 37 8.39 10.62 6.32
N VAL A 38 7.46 9.65 6.36
CA VAL A 38 6.57 9.38 5.23
C VAL A 38 5.72 10.59 4.88
N LEU A 39 5.06 11.19 5.86
CA LEU A 39 4.18 12.34 5.61
C LEU A 39 4.98 13.58 5.20
N PHE A 40 6.18 13.75 5.76
CA PHE A 40 7.07 14.84 5.37
C PHE A 40 7.47 14.72 3.91
N VAL A 41 7.91 13.52 3.49
CA VAL A 41 8.31 13.28 2.10
C VAL A 41 7.12 13.46 1.16
N ALA A 42 5.94 12.97 1.56
CA ALA A 42 4.73 13.11 0.76
C ALA A 42 4.43 14.58 0.48
N GLN A 43 4.51 15.41 1.51
CA GLN A 43 4.22 16.84 1.39
C GLN A 43 5.33 17.56 0.62
N GLN A 44 6.58 17.25 0.92
CA GLN A 44 7.75 17.94 0.34
C GLN A 44 7.89 17.66 -1.15
N ASP A 45 7.72 16.41 -1.55
CA ASP A 45 8.01 15.97 -2.92
C ASP A 45 6.75 15.64 -3.73
N GLY A 46 5.57 15.86 -3.17
CA GLY A 46 4.32 15.55 -3.85
C GLY A 46 4.11 14.05 -4.04
N ALA A 47 4.71 13.22 -3.18
CA ALA A 47 4.55 11.76 -3.26
C ALA A 47 3.25 11.35 -2.59
N ILE A 48 2.66 10.26 -3.11
CA ILE A 48 1.42 9.70 -2.55
C ILE A 48 1.79 8.72 -1.43
N PRO A 49 1.39 9.00 -0.18
CA PRO A 49 1.70 8.10 0.94
C PRO A 49 0.75 6.91 0.98
N PHE A 50 1.26 5.74 1.38
CA PHE A 50 0.43 4.57 1.56
C PHE A 50 0.95 3.67 2.68
N ASP A 51 0.08 2.84 3.21
CA ASP A 51 0.36 1.86 4.26
C ASP A 51 0.96 2.50 5.51
N ILE A 52 0.38 3.62 5.93
CA ILE A 52 0.74 4.33 7.15
C ILE A 52 -0.54 4.92 7.76
N PRO A 53 -0.66 4.98 9.09
CA PRO A 53 -1.88 5.53 9.71
C PRO A 53 -2.14 6.98 9.30
N GLY A 54 -3.43 7.31 9.15
CA GLY A 54 -3.86 8.68 8.88
C GLY A 54 -3.93 9.06 7.42
N VAL A 55 -3.66 8.13 6.49
CA VAL A 55 -3.78 8.40 5.06
C VAL A 55 -4.91 7.57 4.46
N GLU A 56 -5.30 7.89 3.23
CA GLU A 56 -6.39 7.19 2.55
C GLU A 56 -6.03 5.74 2.20
N LEU A 57 -4.82 5.53 1.71
CA LEU A 57 -4.38 4.23 1.20
C LEU A 57 -3.72 3.41 2.31
N THR A 58 -4.52 3.02 3.30
CA THR A 58 -4.04 2.24 4.43
C THR A 58 -5.12 1.28 4.93
N HIS A 59 -4.84 0.59 6.01
CA HIS A 59 -5.78 -0.35 6.63
C HIS A 59 -7.09 0.32 7.02
N ARG A 60 -8.21 -0.38 6.83
CA ARG A 60 -9.54 0.08 7.24
C ARG A 60 -10.26 -1.10 7.89
N GLY A 61 -10.35 -1.10 9.23
CA GLY A 61 -10.95 -2.22 9.94
C GLY A 61 -10.24 -3.52 9.58
N PRO A 62 -10.96 -4.55 9.11
CA PRO A 62 -10.33 -5.82 8.73
C PRO A 62 -9.62 -5.79 7.38
N LEU A 63 -9.73 -4.70 6.61
CA LEU A 63 -9.17 -4.61 5.27
C LEU A 63 -7.74 -4.08 5.32
N CYS A 64 -6.88 -4.59 4.46
CA CYS A 64 -5.50 -4.14 4.37
C CYS A 64 -5.31 -3.02 3.33
N SER A 65 -4.10 -2.49 3.22
CA SER A 65 -3.82 -1.40 2.29
C SER A 65 -4.04 -1.82 0.84
N PHE A 66 -3.78 -3.07 0.50
CA PHE A 66 -4.06 -3.60 -0.83
C PHE A 66 -5.54 -3.44 -1.19
N ASP A 67 -6.44 -3.74 -0.24
CA ASP A 67 -7.88 -3.54 -0.43
C ASP A 67 -8.22 -2.07 -0.67
N ALA A 68 -7.55 -1.16 0.04
CA ALA A 68 -7.78 0.28 -0.14
C ALA A 68 -7.43 0.74 -1.56
N PHE A 69 -6.34 0.20 -2.13
CA PHE A 69 -5.97 0.49 -3.52
C PHE A 69 -7.01 -0.02 -4.50
N LEU A 70 -7.52 -1.23 -4.31
CA LEU A 70 -8.54 -1.78 -5.20
C LEU A 70 -9.80 -0.92 -5.19
N ASP A 71 -10.19 -0.44 -4.02
CA ASP A 71 -11.37 0.41 -3.87
C ASP A 71 -11.18 1.78 -4.53
N LYS A 72 -10.07 2.44 -4.22
CA LYS A 72 -9.82 3.78 -4.72
C LYS A 72 -9.70 3.84 -6.24
N TYR A 73 -9.04 2.86 -6.84
CA TYR A 73 -8.78 2.85 -8.27
C TYR A 73 -9.75 1.96 -9.06
N ASP A 74 -10.82 1.51 -8.41
CA ASP A 74 -11.90 0.74 -9.06
C ASP A 74 -11.38 -0.52 -9.75
N LEU A 75 -10.48 -1.22 -9.11
CA LEU A 75 -9.88 -2.43 -9.65
C LEU A 75 -10.68 -3.64 -9.20
N ASP A 76 -11.55 -4.15 -10.07
CA ASP A 76 -12.48 -5.21 -9.74
C ASP A 76 -12.21 -6.54 -10.45
N ASP A 77 -11.04 -6.70 -11.02
CA ASP A 77 -10.63 -7.95 -11.64
C ASP A 77 -10.74 -9.10 -10.66
N PRO A 78 -11.41 -10.23 -11.00
CA PRO A 78 -11.57 -11.35 -10.07
C PRO A 78 -10.25 -11.91 -9.55
N ALA A 79 -9.19 -11.90 -10.36
CA ALA A 79 -7.88 -12.36 -9.91
C ALA A 79 -7.31 -11.44 -8.83
N LEU A 80 -7.53 -10.12 -8.95
CA LEU A 80 -7.09 -9.16 -7.94
C LEU A 80 -7.89 -9.31 -6.66
N LEU A 81 -9.19 -9.56 -6.76
CA LEU A 81 -10.02 -9.79 -5.57
C LEU A 81 -9.59 -11.05 -4.84
N ALA A 82 -9.25 -12.11 -5.56
CA ALA A 82 -8.73 -13.34 -4.97
C ALA A 82 -7.37 -13.09 -4.29
N LEU A 83 -6.49 -12.35 -4.95
CA LEU A 83 -5.17 -12.02 -4.38
C LEU A 83 -5.33 -11.15 -3.13
N ALA A 84 -6.30 -10.24 -3.10
CA ALA A 84 -6.55 -9.39 -1.94
C ALA A 84 -6.84 -10.22 -0.69
N LYS A 85 -7.57 -11.32 -0.82
CA LYS A 85 -7.85 -12.19 0.31
C LYS A 85 -6.57 -12.81 0.86
N ILE A 86 -5.66 -13.21 0.00
CA ILE A 86 -4.38 -13.79 0.39
C ILE A 86 -3.51 -12.74 1.08
N VAL A 87 -3.40 -11.56 0.50
CA VAL A 87 -2.62 -10.45 1.07
C VAL A 87 -3.18 -10.06 2.44
N ARG A 88 -4.49 -9.94 2.54
CA ARG A 88 -5.16 -9.57 3.80
C ARG A 88 -4.88 -10.57 4.90
N ALA A 89 -4.98 -11.86 4.60
CA ALA A 89 -4.72 -12.90 5.59
C ALA A 89 -3.25 -12.89 6.04
N ALA A 90 -2.32 -12.78 5.11
CA ALA A 90 -0.90 -12.73 5.42
C ALA A 90 -0.54 -11.48 6.22
N ASP A 91 -1.11 -10.34 5.88
CA ASP A 91 -0.84 -9.08 6.56
C ASP A 91 -1.39 -9.08 7.98
N THR A 92 -2.57 -9.68 8.18
CA THR A 92 -3.16 -9.81 9.50
C THR A 92 -2.28 -10.66 10.40
N ASP A 93 -1.78 -11.77 9.90
CA ASP A 93 -0.86 -12.63 10.66
C ASP A 93 0.41 -11.87 11.02
N THR A 94 0.93 -11.08 10.09
CA THR A 94 2.11 -10.26 10.31
C THR A 94 1.87 -9.22 11.41
N LEU A 95 0.69 -8.63 11.44
CA LEU A 95 0.33 -7.63 12.45
C LEU A 95 0.29 -8.23 13.85
N GLN A 96 -0.14 -9.48 13.98
CA GLN A 96 -0.18 -10.15 15.28
C GLN A 96 1.22 -10.39 15.85
N ASP A 97 2.20 -10.51 15.00
CA ASP A 97 3.58 -10.75 15.40
C ASP A 97 4.35 -9.46 15.69
N SER A 98 3.77 -8.33 15.46
CA SER A 98 4.39 -7.04 15.71
C SER A 98 3.82 -6.40 16.97
#